data_3942591f7e0bd1d855a5350c8a49d08f
#
_entry.id   3942591f7e0bd1d855a5350c8a49d08f
#
_cell.length_a   1.000
_cell.length_b   1.000
_cell.length_c   1.000
_cell.angle_alpha   90.00
_cell.angle_beta   90.00
_cell.angle_gamma   90.00
#
_symmetry.space_group_name_H-M   'P 1'
#
loop_
_entity.id
_entity.type
_entity.pdbx_description
1 polymer ?
#
loop_
_entity_poly.entity_id
_entity_poly.type
_entity_poly.pdbx_seq_one_letter_code
_entity_poly.pdbx_strand_id
1 'polypeptide(L)'
;MNIIDLIKNYDGKKVVDSVSFEIPKGKVLSLIGPNGAGKSTVMGMISRLIAKDSGVIHFEDKDLSKWNSKELAKKLSILTQHNNIQMKLTVRELVAFGRFPYSGNHLTAEDQEIIDKAIAYMELQGIEDRFIDELSGGQRQRAYIAMVIAQDTEYVLLDEPTNNLDIYHASNLMRTVRRLCDELGKTVILVLHEINYASFYSD
;
A
#
# COMPACT_ATOMS: atom_id res chain seq x y z
N MET A 1 -2.12 -14.07 -6.17
CA MET A 1 -0.64 -13.92 -6.32
C MET A 1 0.03 -15.03 -5.55
N ASN A 2 1.02 -15.73 -6.13
CA ASN A 2 1.72 -16.82 -5.45
C ASN A 2 3.20 -16.50 -5.25
N ILE A 3 3.67 -16.66 -4.04
CA ILE A 3 5.05 -16.48 -3.63
C ILE A 3 5.64 -17.87 -3.36
N ILE A 4 6.79 -18.20 -3.99
CA ILE A 4 7.40 -19.52 -3.93
C ILE A 4 8.89 -19.38 -3.61
N ASP A 5 9.33 -19.97 -2.49
CA ASP A 5 10.71 -20.08 -2.03
C ASP A 5 11.48 -18.75 -2.08
N LEU A 6 10.83 -17.67 -1.62
CA LEU A 6 11.39 -16.34 -1.66
C LEU A 6 12.55 -16.21 -0.67
N ILE A 7 13.70 -15.74 -1.16
CA ILE A 7 14.91 -15.54 -0.36
C ILE A 7 15.46 -14.13 -0.54
N LYS A 8 15.91 -13.56 0.58
CA LYS A 8 16.66 -12.30 0.62
C LYS A 8 17.75 -12.34 1.67
N ASN A 9 18.97 -12.01 1.24
CA ASN A 9 20.16 -11.90 2.11
C ASN A 9 20.63 -10.45 2.14
N TYR A 10 21.12 -10.01 3.29
CA TYR A 10 21.87 -8.78 3.48
C TYR A 10 23.15 -9.11 4.25
N ASP A 11 24.29 -8.75 3.70
CA ASP A 11 25.61 -8.94 4.33
C ASP A 11 25.81 -10.37 4.89
N GLY A 12 25.42 -11.37 4.11
CA GLY A 12 25.55 -12.79 4.47
C GLY A 12 24.49 -13.32 5.45
N LYS A 13 23.58 -12.46 5.94
CA LYS A 13 22.47 -12.87 6.81
C LYS A 13 21.20 -13.03 5.99
N LYS A 14 20.57 -14.21 6.06
CA LYS A 14 19.24 -14.43 5.49
C LYS A 14 18.21 -13.68 6.33
N VAL A 15 17.54 -12.69 5.70
CA VAL A 15 16.44 -11.93 6.30
C VAL A 15 15.09 -12.53 5.91
N VAL A 16 15.00 -13.07 4.70
CA VAL A 16 13.89 -13.90 4.23
C VAL A 16 14.47 -15.21 3.75
N ASP A 17 14.00 -16.33 4.29
CA ASP A 17 14.53 -17.67 4.03
C ASP A 17 13.42 -18.62 3.58
N SER A 18 13.38 -18.89 2.27
CA SER A 18 12.48 -19.84 1.60
C SER A 18 11.00 -19.67 1.97
N VAL A 19 10.53 -18.40 1.95
CA VAL A 19 9.14 -18.08 2.29
C VAL A 19 8.22 -18.36 1.11
N SER A 20 7.17 -19.14 1.35
CA SER A 20 6.15 -19.48 0.36
C SER A 20 4.75 -19.28 0.94
N PHE A 21 3.88 -18.56 0.20
CA PHE A 21 2.47 -18.36 0.55
C PHE A 21 1.66 -17.85 -0.63
N GLU A 22 0.36 -17.95 -0.53
CA GLU A 22 -0.58 -17.42 -1.50
C GLU A 22 -1.28 -16.16 -0.97
N ILE A 23 -1.51 -15.18 -1.86
CA ILE A 23 -2.35 -14.01 -1.59
C ILE A 23 -3.62 -14.18 -2.42
N PRO A 24 -4.74 -14.60 -1.80
CA PRO A 24 -6.01 -14.77 -2.51
C PRO A 24 -6.58 -13.41 -2.93
N LYS A 25 -7.24 -13.38 -4.09
CA LYS A 25 -7.88 -12.15 -4.58
C LYS A 25 -9.06 -11.74 -3.71
N GLY A 26 -9.25 -10.42 -3.57
CA GLY A 26 -10.38 -9.85 -2.84
C GLY A 26 -10.35 -10.18 -1.34
N LYS A 27 -9.17 -10.37 -0.77
CA LYS A 27 -8.93 -10.68 0.63
C LYS A 27 -7.96 -9.69 1.28
N VAL A 28 -8.03 -9.58 2.59
CA VAL A 28 -7.06 -8.86 3.41
C VAL A 28 -6.09 -9.86 4.02
N LEU A 29 -4.82 -9.80 3.62
CA LEU A 29 -3.75 -10.63 4.16
C LEU A 29 -2.83 -9.76 5.03
N SER A 30 -2.54 -10.22 6.26
CA SER A 30 -1.59 -9.53 7.14
C SER A 30 -0.32 -10.34 7.38
N LEU A 31 0.82 -9.68 7.19
CA LEU A 31 2.13 -10.17 7.63
C LEU A 31 2.37 -9.65 9.05
N ILE A 32 2.42 -10.57 10.01
CA ILE A 32 2.63 -10.25 11.43
C ILE A 32 3.93 -10.87 11.94
N GLY A 33 4.50 -10.30 12.99
CA GLY A 33 5.73 -10.81 13.62
C GLY A 33 6.56 -9.68 14.23
N PRO A 34 7.63 -10.01 14.95
CA PRO A 34 8.49 -9.03 15.60
C PRO A 34 9.24 -8.13 14.62
N ASN A 35 9.81 -7.03 15.13
CA ASN A 35 10.68 -6.17 14.34
C ASN A 35 11.89 -6.97 13.84
N GLY A 36 12.30 -6.71 12.60
CA GLY A 36 13.41 -7.43 11.96
C GLY A 36 13.06 -8.84 11.42
N ALA A 37 11.79 -9.30 11.50
CA ALA A 37 11.37 -10.59 10.96
C ALA A 37 11.28 -10.65 9.41
N GLY A 38 11.64 -9.58 8.71
CA GLY A 38 11.66 -9.56 7.24
C GLY A 38 10.32 -9.17 6.58
N LYS A 39 9.29 -8.76 7.33
CA LYS A 39 7.96 -8.43 6.79
C LYS A 39 8.01 -7.34 5.71
N SER A 40 8.60 -6.18 6.01
CA SER A 40 8.78 -5.09 5.04
C SER A 40 9.69 -5.47 3.87
N THR A 41 10.64 -6.39 4.10
CA THR A 41 11.48 -6.95 3.03
C THR A 41 10.65 -7.79 2.06
N VAL A 42 9.78 -8.66 2.57
CA VAL A 42 8.83 -9.44 1.75
C VAL A 42 7.92 -8.49 0.97
N MET A 43 7.34 -7.48 1.63
CA MET A 43 6.51 -6.46 1.01
C MET A 43 7.27 -5.71 -0.10
N GLY A 44 8.52 -5.30 0.16
CA GLY A 44 9.40 -4.64 -0.80
C GLY A 44 9.73 -5.51 -2.02
N MET A 45 9.87 -6.84 -1.83
CA MET A 45 10.09 -7.77 -2.94
C MET A 45 8.81 -7.96 -3.78
N ILE A 46 7.65 -8.04 -3.15
CA ILE A 46 6.35 -8.13 -3.84
C ILE A 46 6.07 -6.86 -4.65
N SER A 47 6.45 -5.69 -4.15
CA SER A 47 6.29 -4.43 -4.86
C SER A 47 7.42 -4.11 -5.86
N ARG A 48 8.46 -4.95 -5.95
CA ARG A 48 9.69 -4.72 -6.73
C ARG A 48 10.52 -3.50 -6.29
N LEU A 49 10.29 -2.96 -5.11
CA LEU A 49 11.17 -1.95 -4.50
C LEU A 49 12.49 -2.58 -4.01
N ILE A 50 12.45 -3.87 -3.65
CA ILE A 50 13.62 -4.65 -3.25
C ILE A 50 13.79 -5.82 -4.22
N ALA A 51 14.99 -5.99 -4.77
CA ALA A 51 15.31 -7.16 -5.59
C ALA A 51 15.42 -8.42 -4.71
N LYS A 52 14.71 -9.48 -5.07
CA LYS A 52 14.87 -10.80 -4.46
C LYS A 52 16.19 -11.44 -4.90
N ASP A 53 16.77 -12.32 -4.08
CA ASP A 53 17.96 -13.08 -4.44
C ASP A 53 17.58 -14.40 -5.13
N SER A 54 16.52 -15.07 -4.66
CA SER A 54 15.94 -16.25 -5.34
C SER A 54 14.44 -16.40 -5.05
N GLY A 55 13.83 -17.46 -5.58
CA GLY A 55 12.40 -17.70 -5.53
C GLY A 55 11.64 -17.05 -6.67
N VAL A 56 10.34 -17.26 -6.72
CA VAL A 56 9.46 -16.75 -7.79
C VAL A 56 8.23 -16.07 -7.16
N ILE A 57 7.81 -14.98 -7.76
CA ILE A 57 6.54 -14.33 -7.44
C ILE A 57 5.69 -14.38 -8.70
N HIS A 58 4.66 -15.23 -8.71
CA HIS A 58 3.68 -15.29 -9.78
C HIS A 58 2.58 -14.26 -9.51
N PHE A 59 2.47 -13.29 -10.40
CA PHE A 59 1.43 -12.28 -10.39
C PHE A 59 0.56 -12.45 -11.63
N GLU A 60 -0.73 -12.74 -11.43
CA GLU A 60 -1.60 -13.26 -12.48
C GLU A 60 -0.94 -14.50 -13.14
N ASP A 61 -0.77 -14.51 -14.44
CA ASP A 61 -0.29 -15.68 -15.20
C ASP A 61 1.21 -15.66 -15.50
N LYS A 62 1.97 -14.70 -14.93
CA LYS A 62 3.41 -14.57 -15.20
C LYS A 62 4.25 -14.18 -14.01
N ASP A 63 5.55 -14.45 -14.10
CA ASP A 63 6.53 -13.97 -13.11
C ASP A 63 6.50 -12.45 -13.02
N LEU A 64 6.43 -11.93 -11.79
CA LEU A 64 6.39 -10.51 -11.48
C LEU A 64 7.58 -9.74 -12.10
N SER A 65 8.75 -10.37 -12.22
CA SER A 65 9.95 -9.76 -12.82
C SER A 65 9.77 -9.42 -14.31
N LYS A 66 8.86 -10.11 -15.01
CA LYS A 66 8.58 -9.93 -16.44
C LYS A 66 7.55 -8.82 -16.72
N TRP A 67 6.97 -8.23 -15.70
CA TRP A 67 6.02 -7.13 -15.88
C TRP A 67 6.73 -5.82 -16.22
N ASN A 68 6.18 -5.09 -17.20
CA ASN A 68 6.57 -3.70 -17.41
C ASN A 68 6.21 -2.87 -16.16
N SER A 69 7.10 -1.98 -15.72
CA SER A 69 6.90 -1.21 -14.47
C SER A 69 5.67 -0.33 -14.51
N LYS A 70 5.35 0.30 -15.66
CA LYS A 70 4.17 1.14 -15.82
C LYS A 70 2.88 0.32 -15.75
N GLU A 71 2.87 -0.87 -16.36
CA GLU A 71 1.72 -1.77 -16.33
C GLU A 71 1.52 -2.35 -14.92
N LEU A 72 2.61 -2.72 -14.24
CA LEU A 72 2.53 -3.18 -12.86
C LEU A 72 1.99 -2.09 -11.92
N ALA A 73 2.40 -0.83 -12.11
CA ALA A 73 1.92 0.30 -11.31
C ALA A 73 0.41 0.59 -11.50
N LYS A 74 -0.23 0.06 -12.55
CA LYS A 74 -1.68 0.10 -12.71
C LYS A 74 -2.41 -1.07 -12.03
N LYS A 75 -1.66 -2.07 -11.57
CA LYS A 75 -2.19 -3.28 -10.95
C LYS A 75 -1.91 -3.37 -9.45
N LEU A 76 -0.81 -2.76 -9.01
CA LEU A 76 -0.31 -2.84 -7.66
C LEU A 76 0.17 -1.48 -7.17
N SER A 77 -0.36 -1.05 -6.03
CA SER A 77 0.07 0.15 -5.33
C SER A 77 0.70 -0.20 -3.99
N ILE A 78 1.60 0.64 -3.50
CA ILE A 78 2.25 0.45 -2.21
C ILE A 78 2.35 1.77 -1.45
N LEU A 79 2.06 1.71 -0.15
CA LEU A 79 2.41 2.72 0.84
C LEU A 79 3.50 2.15 1.74
N THR A 80 4.69 2.72 1.68
CA THR A 80 5.82 2.32 2.53
C THR A 80 5.74 2.96 3.91
N GLN A 81 6.44 2.40 4.89
CA GLN A 81 6.47 2.90 6.27
C GLN A 81 6.97 4.36 6.36
N HIS A 82 7.95 4.74 5.54
CA HIS A 82 8.55 6.07 5.55
C HIS A 82 8.21 6.81 4.26
N ASN A 83 7.30 7.76 4.36
CA ASN A 83 6.88 8.61 3.24
C ASN A 83 7.32 10.05 3.51
N ASN A 84 8.62 10.32 3.38
CA ASN A 84 9.18 11.67 3.55
C ASN A 84 9.17 12.40 2.20
N ILE A 85 8.06 13.01 1.86
CA ILE A 85 7.98 13.92 0.72
C ILE A 85 8.47 15.29 1.21
N GLN A 86 9.65 15.72 0.72
CA GLN A 86 10.24 17.03 1.06
C GLN A 86 9.63 18.20 0.24
N MET A 87 8.68 17.91 -0.63
CA MET A 87 7.96 18.91 -1.42
C MET A 87 6.79 19.47 -0.64
N LYS A 88 6.56 20.77 -0.74
CA LYS A 88 5.38 21.43 -0.18
C LYS A 88 4.19 21.15 -1.11
N LEU A 89 3.36 20.19 -0.74
CA LEU A 89 2.21 19.72 -1.51
C LEU A 89 0.94 19.91 -0.70
N THR A 90 -0.14 20.26 -1.38
CA THR A 90 -1.49 20.16 -0.81
C THR A 90 -1.95 18.70 -0.75
N VAL A 91 -3.02 18.41 0.00
CA VAL A 91 -3.64 17.08 0.04
C VAL A 91 -4.07 16.65 -1.38
N ARG A 92 -4.71 17.55 -2.13
CA ARG A 92 -5.17 17.27 -3.50
C ARG A 92 -4.00 16.94 -4.43
N GLU A 93 -2.92 17.69 -4.37
CA GLU A 93 -1.72 17.43 -5.16
C GLU A 93 -1.07 16.09 -4.80
N LEU A 94 -0.99 15.75 -3.50
CA LEU A 94 -0.51 14.43 -3.06
C LEU A 94 -1.38 13.30 -3.63
N VAL A 95 -2.70 13.41 -3.51
CA VAL A 95 -3.63 12.37 -4.01
C VAL A 95 -3.52 12.22 -5.52
N ALA A 96 -3.30 13.33 -6.24
CA ALA A 96 -3.11 13.34 -7.69
C ALA A 96 -1.90 12.51 -8.15
N PHE A 97 -0.84 12.35 -7.33
CA PHE A 97 0.28 11.46 -7.67
C PHE A 97 -0.16 10.01 -7.88
N GLY A 98 -1.25 9.57 -7.26
CA GLY A 98 -1.83 8.25 -7.52
C GLY A 98 -2.19 8.04 -9.00
N ARG A 99 -2.50 9.10 -9.74
CA ARG A 99 -2.85 9.01 -11.17
C ARG A 99 -1.65 9.01 -12.11
N PHE A 100 -0.43 9.21 -11.60
CA PHE A 100 0.78 9.27 -12.41
C PHE A 100 0.99 8.07 -13.37
N PRO A 101 0.70 6.81 -13.00
CA PRO A 101 0.84 5.67 -13.92
C PRO A 101 -0.07 5.75 -15.16
N TYR A 102 -1.15 6.50 -15.10
CA TYR A 102 -2.14 6.63 -16.17
C TYR A 102 -1.86 7.83 -17.07
N SER A 103 -1.84 9.02 -16.51
CA SER A 103 -1.81 10.30 -17.23
C SER A 103 -0.49 11.08 -17.07
N GLY A 104 0.45 10.60 -16.25
CA GLY A 104 1.67 11.33 -15.95
C GLY A 104 1.36 12.68 -15.30
N ASN A 105 1.90 13.76 -15.90
CA ASN A 105 1.68 15.12 -15.39
C ASN A 105 0.42 15.81 -15.98
N HIS A 106 -0.36 15.14 -16.83
CA HIS A 106 -1.52 15.71 -17.50
C HIS A 106 -2.80 15.02 -17.06
N LEU A 107 -3.35 15.47 -15.93
CA LEU A 107 -4.59 14.92 -15.40
C LEU A 107 -5.78 15.16 -16.34
N THR A 108 -6.53 14.10 -16.60
CA THR A 108 -7.79 14.14 -17.36
C THR A 108 -8.96 14.48 -16.44
N ALA A 109 -10.14 14.75 -17.01
CA ALA A 109 -11.36 14.91 -16.22
C ALA A 109 -11.72 13.65 -15.42
N GLU A 110 -11.49 12.46 -15.99
CA GLU A 110 -11.66 11.18 -15.28
C GLU A 110 -10.70 11.05 -14.08
N ASP A 111 -9.44 11.48 -14.23
CA ASP A 111 -8.50 11.48 -13.12
C ASP A 111 -8.96 12.40 -11.98
N GLN A 112 -9.52 13.58 -12.30
CA GLN A 112 -10.07 14.48 -11.29
C GLN A 112 -11.23 13.85 -10.51
N GLU A 113 -12.15 13.16 -11.21
CA GLU A 113 -13.24 12.43 -10.54
C GLU A 113 -12.73 11.33 -9.61
N ILE A 114 -11.67 10.61 -10.00
CA ILE A 114 -11.07 9.57 -9.17
C ILE A 114 -10.39 10.18 -7.94
N ILE A 115 -9.69 11.30 -8.12
CA ILE A 115 -9.07 12.06 -7.02
C ILE A 115 -10.16 12.52 -6.03
N ASP A 116 -11.25 13.10 -6.52
CA ASP A 116 -12.37 13.57 -5.69
C ASP A 116 -12.99 12.41 -4.89
N LYS A 117 -13.20 11.26 -5.54
CA LYS A 117 -13.72 10.05 -4.88
C LYS A 117 -12.75 9.54 -3.80
N ALA A 118 -11.44 9.54 -4.05
CA ALA A 118 -10.45 9.11 -3.07
C ALA A 118 -10.37 10.06 -1.86
N ILE A 119 -10.44 11.38 -2.08
CA ILE A 119 -10.51 12.41 -1.04
C ILE A 119 -11.77 12.22 -0.19
N ALA A 120 -12.93 12.01 -0.85
CA ALA A 120 -14.19 11.77 -0.16
C ALA A 120 -14.17 10.46 0.65
N TYR A 121 -13.63 9.39 0.09
CA TYR A 121 -13.54 8.08 0.74
C TYR A 121 -12.71 8.13 2.03
N MET A 122 -11.69 8.97 2.05
CA MET A 122 -10.80 9.19 3.21
C MET A 122 -11.24 10.34 4.12
N GLU A 123 -12.42 10.94 3.89
CA GLU A 123 -12.97 12.04 4.69
C GLU A 123 -12.00 13.23 4.79
N LEU A 124 -11.47 13.66 3.66
CA LEU A 124 -10.50 14.75 3.56
C LEU A 124 -11.09 16.02 2.92
N GLN A 125 -12.41 16.02 2.62
CA GLN A 125 -13.10 17.19 2.09
C GLN A 125 -12.96 18.37 3.08
N GLY A 126 -12.77 19.56 2.53
CA GLY A 126 -12.58 20.78 3.32
C GLY A 126 -11.16 21.00 3.85
N ILE A 127 -10.24 20.03 3.65
CA ILE A 127 -8.81 20.20 3.94
C ILE A 127 -7.93 19.85 2.74
N GLU A 128 -8.52 19.66 1.57
CA GLU A 128 -7.84 19.25 0.35
C GLU A 128 -6.83 20.27 -0.18
N ASP A 129 -7.03 21.56 0.13
CA ASP A 129 -6.12 22.64 -0.24
C ASP A 129 -5.07 22.94 0.82
N ARG A 130 -5.12 22.27 2.00
CA ARG A 130 -4.11 22.43 3.04
C ARG A 130 -2.83 21.69 2.67
N PHE A 131 -1.69 22.23 3.10
CA PHE A 131 -0.41 21.57 2.90
C PHE A 131 -0.25 20.34 3.82
N ILE A 132 0.45 19.32 3.34
CA ILE A 132 0.66 18.04 4.06
C ILE A 132 1.41 18.25 5.37
N ASP A 133 2.31 19.21 5.46
CA ASP A 133 3.07 19.56 6.66
C ASP A 133 2.23 20.25 7.73
N GLU A 134 1.06 20.80 7.37
CA GLU A 134 0.11 21.43 8.28
C GLU A 134 -0.90 20.44 8.91
N LEU A 135 -0.88 19.19 8.47
CA LEU A 135 -1.84 18.16 8.87
C LEU A 135 -1.42 17.47 10.17
N SER A 136 -2.43 17.06 10.96
CA SER A 136 -2.18 16.09 12.04
C SER A 136 -1.65 14.77 11.46
N GLY A 137 -0.98 13.96 12.30
CA GLY A 137 -0.47 12.64 11.87
C GLY A 137 -1.54 11.76 11.23
N GLY A 138 -2.75 11.72 11.82
CA GLY A 138 -3.87 10.94 11.29
C GLY A 138 -4.43 11.50 9.98
N GLN A 139 -4.54 12.82 9.83
CA GLN A 139 -4.94 13.44 8.57
C GLN A 139 -3.93 13.17 7.47
N ARG A 140 -2.64 13.33 7.78
CA ARG A 140 -1.55 13.05 6.84
C ARG A 140 -1.54 11.59 6.40
N GLN A 141 -1.71 10.64 7.31
CA GLN A 141 -1.80 9.23 6.98
C GLN A 141 -2.99 8.92 6.05
N ARG A 142 -4.16 9.51 6.32
CA ARG A 142 -5.32 9.39 5.44
C ARG A 142 -5.06 9.96 4.04
N ALA A 143 -4.33 11.07 3.94
CA ALA A 143 -3.96 11.65 2.64
C ALA A 143 -3.04 10.72 1.82
N TYR A 144 -2.06 10.06 2.45
CA TYR A 144 -1.24 9.06 1.78
C TYR A 144 -2.05 7.85 1.31
N ILE A 145 -3.02 7.40 2.11
CA ILE A 145 -3.89 6.29 1.71
C ILE A 145 -4.84 6.72 0.59
N ALA A 146 -5.35 7.96 0.61
CA ALA A 146 -6.13 8.51 -0.50
C ALA A 146 -5.34 8.50 -1.81
N MET A 147 -4.03 8.83 -1.79
CA MET A 147 -3.14 8.71 -2.95
C MET A 147 -3.08 7.27 -3.48
N VAL A 148 -2.94 6.29 -2.58
CA VAL A 148 -2.92 4.86 -2.95
C VAL A 148 -4.28 4.42 -3.53
N ILE A 149 -5.39 4.89 -2.95
CA ILE A 149 -6.75 4.61 -3.47
C ILE A 149 -6.93 5.24 -4.86
N ALA A 150 -6.48 6.48 -5.06
CA ALA A 150 -6.56 7.17 -6.34
C ALA A 150 -5.75 6.47 -7.46
N GLN A 151 -4.74 5.68 -7.11
CA GLN A 151 -4.02 4.85 -8.09
C GLN A 151 -4.92 3.75 -8.67
N ASP A 152 -6.04 3.42 -8.02
CA ASP A 152 -7.10 2.49 -8.47
C ASP A 152 -6.58 1.12 -8.93
N THR A 153 -5.69 0.55 -8.15
CA THR A 153 -5.08 -0.76 -8.41
C THR A 153 -5.92 -1.90 -7.84
N GLU A 154 -5.73 -3.11 -8.37
CA GLU A 154 -6.36 -4.34 -7.84
C GLU A 154 -5.71 -4.79 -6.53
N TYR A 155 -4.38 -4.59 -6.39
CA TYR A 155 -3.60 -4.94 -5.19
C TYR A 155 -3.10 -3.69 -4.49
N VAL A 156 -3.35 -3.61 -3.19
CA VAL A 156 -2.95 -2.50 -2.32
C VAL A 156 -2.05 -3.04 -1.21
N LEU A 157 -0.81 -2.56 -1.16
CA LEU A 157 0.18 -2.93 -0.17
C LEU A 157 0.35 -1.79 0.82
N LEU A 158 0.19 -2.05 2.13
CA LEU A 158 0.33 -1.03 3.17
C LEU A 158 1.32 -1.53 4.25
N ASP A 159 2.48 -0.88 4.32
CA ASP A 159 3.53 -1.22 5.28
C ASP A 159 3.37 -0.37 6.54
N GLU A 160 2.93 -1.01 7.63
CA GLU A 160 2.67 -0.40 8.96
C GLU A 160 1.77 0.85 8.89
N PRO A 161 0.58 0.77 8.27
CA PRO A 161 -0.26 1.95 8.04
C PRO A 161 -0.81 2.58 9.32
N THR A 162 -0.82 1.84 10.43
CA THR A 162 -1.28 2.28 11.75
C THR A 162 -0.18 2.90 12.61
N ASN A 163 1.06 2.92 12.13
CA ASN A 163 2.19 3.41 12.92
C ASN A 163 2.02 4.91 13.25
N ASN A 164 2.35 5.30 14.48
CA ASN A 164 2.19 6.66 15.01
C ASN A 164 0.75 7.20 15.05
N LEU A 165 -0.26 6.33 14.94
CA LEU A 165 -1.66 6.68 15.18
C LEU A 165 -2.09 6.27 16.59
N ASP A 166 -2.97 7.05 17.19
CA ASP A 166 -3.67 6.59 18.39
C ASP A 166 -4.68 5.47 18.04
N ILE A 167 -5.18 4.80 19.07
CA ILE A 167 -6.06 3.63 18.91
C ILE A 167 -7.33 3.97 18.11
N TYR A 168 -7.89 5.18 18.30
CA TYR A 168 -9.10 5.60 17.60
C TYR A 168 -8.84 5.76 16.09
N HIS A 169 -7.80 6.49 15.73
CA HIS A 169 -7.42 6.71 14.33
C HIS A 169 -6.96 5.42 13.65
N ALA A 170 -6.19 4.57 14.35
CA ALA A 170 -5.77 3.27 13.86
C ALA A 170 -6.97 2.34 13.57
N SER A 171 -7.94 2.27 14.49
CA SER A 171 -9.14 1.45 14.29
C SER A 171 -10.00 1.94 13.13
N ASN A 172 -10.17 3.26 12.97
CA ASN A 172 -10.89 3.83 11.84
C ASN A 172 -10.18 3.53 10.51
N LEU A 173 -8.85 3.61 10.50
CA LEU A 173 -8.05 3.27 9.34
C LEU A 173 -8.23 1.79 8.96
N MET A 174 -8.17 0.88 9.93
CA MET A 174 -8.34 -0.55 9.68
C MET A 174 -9.75 -0.88 9.16
N ARG A 175 -10.80 -0.18 9.63
CA ARG A 175 -12.15 -0.29 9.05
C ARG A 175 -12.15 0.16 7.59
N THR A 176 -11.49 1.27 7.27
CA THR A 176 -11.38 1.74 5.88
C THR A 176 -10.64 0.73 5.01
N VAL A 177 -9.55 0.15 5.51
CA VAL A 177 -8.83 -0.92 4.81
C VAL A 177 -9.72 -2.12 4.53
N ARG A 178 -10.53 -2.56 5.51
CA ARG A 178 -11.49 -3.65 5.30
C ARG A 178 -12.53 -3.31 4.23
N ARG A 179 -13.04 -2.07 4.25
CA ARG A 179 -13.99 -1.58 3.25
C ARG A 179 -13.40 -1.56 1.82
N LEU A 180 -12.11 -1.30 1.64
CA LEU A 180 -11.45 -1.42 0.33
C LEU A 180 -11.61 -2.82 -0.25
N CYS A 181 -11.55 -3.85 0.59
CA CYS A 181 -11.77 -5.22 0.19
C CYS A 181 -13.27 -5.50 -0.06
N ASP A 182 -14.13 -5.19 0.91
CA ASP A 182 -15.55 -5.57 0.90
C ASP A 182 -16.38 -4.78 -0.11
N GLU A 183 -16.11 -3.49 -0.28
CA GLU A 183 -16.89 -2.59 -1.14
C GLU A 183 -16.28 -2.44 -2.53
N LEU A 184 -14.94 -2.42 -2.63
CA LEU A 184 -14.24 -2.16 -3.89
C LEU A 184 -13.56 -3.41 -4.47
N GLY A 185 -13.68 -4.58 -3.82
CA GLY A 185 -13.10 -5.83 -4.29
C GLY A 185 -11.56 -5.84 -4.36
N LYS A 186 -10.89 -4.92 -3.65
CA LYS A 186 -9.43 -4.84 -3.66
C LYS A 186 -8.81 -6.01 -2.87
N THR A 187 -7.62 -6.41 -3.26
CA THR A 187 -6.77 -7.33 -2.49
C THR A 187 -5.81 -6.51 -1.68
N VAL A 188 -5.84 -6.63 -0.36
CA VAL A 188 -5.02 -5.80 0.51
C VAL A 188 -3.98 -6.66 1.24
N ILE A 189 -2.72 -6.23 1.20
CA ILE A 189 -1.63 -6.84 1.94
C ILE A 189 -1.12 -5.83 2.97
N LEU A 190 -1.11 -6.23 4.23
CA LEU A 190 -0.72 -5.40 5.37
C LEU A 190 0.54 -5.93 6.04
N VAL A 191 1.42 -5.05 6.48
CA VAL A 191 2.37 -5.36 7.54
C VAL A 191 1.84 -4.74 8.83
N LEU A 192 1.67 -5.55 9.87
CA LEU A 192 1.15 -5.10 11.16
C LEU A 192 2.05 -5.59 12.31
N HIS A 193 2.12 -4.80 13.38
CA HIS A 193 2.73 -5.19 14.65
C HIS A 193 1.70 -5.72 15.64
N GLU A 194 0.47 -5.26 15.56
CA GLU A 194 -0.60 -5.56 16.50
C GLU A 194 -1.43 -6.74 16.02
N ILE A 195 -1.28 -7.86 16.70
CA ILE A 195 -2.00 -9.11 16.38
C ILE A 195 -3.53 -8.93 16.44
N ASN A 196 -4.02 -8.04 17.30
CA ASN A 196 -5.45 -7.78 17.43
C ASN A 196 -6.03 -7.21 16.12
N TYR A 197 -5.36 -6.27 15.46
CA TYR A 197 -5.82 -5.76 14.18
C TYR A 197 -5.81 -6.84 13.10
N ALA A 198 -4.76 -7.67 13.06
CA ALA A 198 -4.72 -8.79 12.12
C ALA A 198 -5.90 -9.74 12.35
N SER A 199 -6.18 -10.11 13.61
CA SER A 199 -7.28 -11.02 13.97
C SER A 199 -8.66 -10.49 13.60
N PHE A 200 -8.91 -9.17 13.69
CA PHE A 200 -10.23 -8.59 13.43
C PHE A 200 -10.47 -8.20 11.98
N TYR A 201 -9.41 -7.84 11.23
CA TYR A 201 -9.55 -7.22 9.91
C TYR A 201 -8.99 -8.06 8.76
N SER A 202 -8.22 -9.13 9.04
CA SER A 202 -7.69 -10.02 7.99
C SER A 202 -8.57 -11.26 7.80
N ASP A 203 -8.42 -11.90 6.64
CA ASP A 203 -9.11 -13.14 6.28
C ASP A 203 -8.32 -14.39 6.64
#